data_ce5a07636600c7be490161de9d5f92f5
#
_entry.id   ce5a07636600c7be490161de9d5f92f5
#
_cell.length_a   1.000
_cell.length_b   1.000
_cell.length_c   1.000
_cell.angle_alpha   90.00
_cell.angle_beta   90.00
_cell.angle_gamma   90.00
#
_symmetry.space_group_name_H-M   'P 1'
#
loop_
_entity.id
_entity.type
_entity.pdbx_description
1 polymer ?
#
loop_
_entity_poly.entity_id
_entity_poly.type
_entity_poly.pdbx_seq_one_letter_code
_entity_poly.pdbx_strand_id
1 'polypeptide(L)'
;MLKSIKFISILLAILIACSLGVAAKEIVNIKKGSVIIDGQIDDIWQYAEQMDCTGLSAGEMTDATAYAKMLWDDENLYILFVATDNTRFEKTEGQLHRQDCYEVFFDLDNKKTETYSEPNQFRFLYDIITPLETGMRNLDNIAENPLQYIEIAGVETATGYVMEARINYKIGLNNFKLVENMLIGIDFGYDDNTTGENVRTGQQTWNADGAEPSGNPSLMGTIRLINVDGMPQIEEPEVEAPAETTPPTTTAPTAPQTGDAFIVLLAVLGVSGLGVTFIAKRRKV
;
A
#
# COMPACT_ATOMS: atom_id res chain seq x y z
N MET A 1 2.81 -23.93 59.69
CA MET A 1 3.34 -24.51 58.45
C MET A 1 2.28 -24.76 57.36
N LEU A 2 1.13 -25.40 57.64
CA LEU A 2 0.14 -25.70 56.62
C LEU A 2 -0.50 -24.46 55.94
N LYS A 3 -0.68 -23.34 56.66
CA LYS A 3 -1.24 -22.09 56.12
C LYS A 3 -0.29 -21.37 55.12
N SER A 4 1.02 -21.43 55.38
CA SER A 4 2.04 -20.84 54.51
C SER A 4 2.18 -21.60 53.19
N ILE A 5 2.03 -22.94 53.19
CA ILE A 5 2.10 -23.78 51.99
C ILE A 5 0.91 -23.50 51.06
N LYS A 6 -0.29 -23.31 51.61
CA LYS A 6 -1.48 -22.95 50.80
C LYS A 6 -1.34 -21.60 50.14
N PHE A 7 -0.75 -20.61 50.79
CA PHE A 7 -0.52 -19.26 50.22
C PHE A 7 0.52 -19.30 49.10
N ILE A 8 1.59 -20.06 49.25
CA ILE A 8 2.62 -20.21 48.21
C ILE A 8 2.04 -20.94 46.98
N SER A 9 1.21 -21.96 47.18
CA SER A 9 0.56 -22.69 46.09
C SER A 9 -0.43 -21.83 45.31
N ILE A 10 -1.18 -20.92 45.95
CA ILE A 10 -2.10 -19.99 45.30
C ILE A 10 -1.32 -18.91 44.53
N LEU A 11 -0.22 -18.40 45.10
CA LEU A 11 0.63 -17.40 44.42
C LEU A 11 1.31 -18.00 43.18
N LEU A 12 1.76 -19.26 43.25
CA LEU A 12 2.37 -19.97 42.13
C LEU A 12 1.32 -20.26 41.01
N ALA A 13 0.08 -20.59 41.39
CA ALA A 13 -1.01 -20.81 40.44
C ALA A 13 -1.43 -19.51 39.73
N ILE A 14 -1.40 -18.37 40.42
CA ILE A 14 -1.65 -17.05 39.85
C ILE A 14 -0.52 -16.64 38.89
N LEU A 15 0.76 -16.91 39.22
CA LEU A 15 1.88 -16.66 38.34
C LEU A 15 1.84 -17.53 37.08
N ILE A 16 1.40 -18.78 37.18
CA ILE A 16 1.22 -19.67 36.01
C ILE A 16 0.02 -19.23 35.14
N ALA A 17 -1.05 -18.72 35.76
CA ALA A 17 -2.21 -18.20 35.01
C ALA A 17 -1.91 -16.89 34.26
N CYS A 18 -0.99 -16.05 34.76
CA CYS A 18 -0.54 -14.85 34.09
C CYS A 18 0.45 -15.11 32.92
N SER A 19 0.97 -16.34 32.82
CA SER A 19 1.85 -16.75 31.71
C SER A 19 1.11 -17.45 30.56
N LEU A 20 -0.23 -17.36 30.50
CA LEU A 20 -0.95 -17.66 29.28
C LEU A 20 -0.62 -16.53 28.30
N GLY A 21 0.54 -16.69 27.66
CA GLY A 21 1.01 -15.79 26.64
C GLY A 21 -0.08 -15.63 25.58
N VAL A 22 -0.31 -14.41 25.17
CA VAL A 22 -1.03 -14.14 23.92
C VAL A 22 -0.38 -15.05 22.88
N ALA A 23 -1.13 -16.03 22.39
CA ALA A 23 -0.63 -16.90 21.34
C ALA A 23 -0.28 -15.97 20.17
N ALA A 24 1.00 -15.95 19.78
CA ALA A 24 1.39 -15.22 18.58
C ALA A 24 0.51 -15.71 17.45
N LYS A 25 -0.09 -14.78 16.69
CA LYS A 25 -0.87 -15.15 15.49
C LYS A 25 0.02 -15.99 14.57
N GLU A 26 -0.59 -16.97 13.92
CA GLU A 26 0.09 -17.86 12.99
C GLU A 26 0.70 -17.06 11.82
N ILE A 27 1.86 -17.50 11.34
CA ILE A 27 2.49 -16.92 10.15
C ILE A 27 1.62 -17.26 8.93
N VAL A 28 1.17 -16.25 8.21
CA VAL A 28 0.37 -16.42 6.98
C VAL A 28 1.30 -16.64 5.79
N ASN A 29 1.04 -17.69 5.02
CA ASN A 29 1.81 -18.00 3.82
C ASN A 29 1.24 -17.29 2.60
N ILE A 30 2.07 -16.45 1.97
CA ILE A 30 1.72 -15.68 0.79
C ILE A 30 2.25 -16.39 -0.45
N LYS A 31 1.35 -16.76 -1.35
CA LYS A 31 1.65 -17.54 -2.56
C LYS A 31 2.17 -16.63 -3.67
N LYS A 32 3.01 -17.22 -4.54
CA LYS A 32 3.52 -16.52 -5.72
C LYS A 32 2.42 -16.39 -6.76
N GLY A 33 2.21 -15.17 -7.28
CA GLY A 33 1.21 -14.81 -8.29
C GLY A 33 1.19 -13.32 -8.51
N SER A 34 0.64 -12.86 -9.63
CA SER A 34 0.53 -11.45 -10.00
C SER A 34 -0.90 -11.08 -10.38
N VAL A 35 -1.24 -9.80 -10.29
CA VAL A 35 -2.56 -9.23 -10.65
C VAL A 35 -2.37 -7.94 -11.42
N ILE A 36 -3.39 -7.53 -12.15
CA ILE A 36 -3.50 -6.19 -12.74
C ILE A 36 -4.09 -5.28 -11.67
N ILE A 37 -3.50 -4.10 -11.48
CA ILE A 37 -3.98 -3.13 -10.49
C ILE A 37 -5.04 -2.23 -11.13
N ASP A 38 -6.30 -2.62 -11.03
CA ASP A 38 -7.43 -1.88 -11.62
C ASP A 38 -8.61 -1.67 -10.65
N GLY A 39 -8.48 -2.18 -9.41
CA GLY A 39 -9.52 -2.08 -8.37
C GLY A 39 -10.63 -3.12 -8.53
N GLN A 40 -10.46 -4.13 -9.39
CA GLN A 40 -11.39 -5.24 -9.54
C GLN A 40 -10.82 -6.50 -8.87
N ILE A 41 -11.68 -7.33 -8.31
CA ILE A 41 -11.26 -8.56 -7.65
C ILE A 41 -11.08 -9.66 -8.70
N ASP A 42 -9.86 -9.89 -9.11
CA ASP A 42 -9.47 -10.95 -10.04
C ASP A 42 -9.68 -12.37 -9.46
N ASP A 43 -9.92 -13.35 -10.34
CA ASP A 43 -10.11 -14.75 -9.94
C ASP A 43 -8.90 -15.34 -9.17
N ILE A 44 -7.70 -14.85 -9.42
CA ILE A 44 -6.49 -15.33 -8.74
C ILE A 44 -6.54 -15.09 -7.22
N TRP A 45 -7.26 -14.07 -6.76
CA TRP A 45 -7.41 -13.78 -5.34
C TRP A 45 -8.11 -14.89 -4.53
N GLN A 46 -8.83 -15.83 -5.19
CA GLN A 46 -9.38 -17.01 -4.53
C GLN A 46 -8.29 -17.94 -3.95
N TYR A 47 -7.06 -17.89 -4.49
CA TYR A 47 -5.94 -18.71 -4.03
C TYR A 47 -5.16 -18.08 -2.88
N ALA A 48 -5.36 -16.80 -2.60
CA ALA A 48 -4.70 -16.09 -1.51
C ALA A 48 -5.44 -16.30 -0.18
N GLU A 49 -4.67 -16.44 0.91
CA GLU A 49 -5.20 -16.50 2.28
C GLU A 49 -5.86 -15.17 2.65
N GLN A 50 -7.00 -15.25 3.34
CA GLN A 50 -7.69 -14.07 3.86
C GLN A 50 -7.23 -13.72 5.27
N MET A 51 -6.95 -12.47 5.48
CA MET A 51 -6.49 -11.87 6.73
C MET A 51 -7.56 -10.89 7.22
N ASP A 52 -8.46 -11.36 8.09
CA ASP A 52 -9.57 -10.55 8.60
C ASP A 52 -9.09 -9.52 9.64
N CYS A 53 -9.51 -8.27 9.47
CA CYS A 53 -9.24 -7.18 10.41
C CYS A 53 -10.23 -7.26 11.59
N THR A 54 -9.92 -8.09 12.58
CA THR A 54 -10.77 -8.35 13.76
C THR A 54 -10.24 -7.76 15.06
N GLY A 55 -9.01 -7.25 15.07
CA GLY A 55 -8.43 -6.51 16.21
C GLY A 55 -8.95 -5.09 16.24
N LEU A 56 -9.05 -4.52 17.42
CA LEU A 56 -9.35 -3.10 17.65
C LEU A 56 -8.09 -2.40 18.14
N SER A 57 -7.43 -1.64 17.27
CA SER A 57 -6.18 -0.94 17.64
C SER A 57 -6.44 0.45 18.23
N ALA A 58 -7.55 1.11 17.85
CA ALA A 58 -7.93 2.42 18.37
C ALA A 58 -9.43 2.65 18.29
N GLY A 59 -9.94 3.54 19.14
CA GLY A 59 -11.35 3.94 19.14
C GLY A 59 -12.30 2.86 19.63
N GLU A 60 -13.42 2.68 18.93
CA GLU A 60 -14.48 1.73 19.24
C GLU A 60 -14.73 0.79 18.06
N MET A 61 -15.23 -0.43 18.34
CA MET A 61 -15.68 -1.31 17.26
C MET A 61 -16.90 -0.70 16.57
N THR A 62 -16.83 -0.67 15.25
CA THR A 62 -17.92 -0.20 14.39
C THR A 62 -18.61 -1.37 13.69
N ASP A 63 -19.59 -1.11 12.84
CA ASP A 63 -20.23 -2.13 12.01
C ASP A 63 -19.51 -2.40 10.69
N ALA A 64 -18.45 -1.64 10.39
CA ALA A 64 -17.58 -1.93 9.29
C ALA A 64 -16.82 -3.25 9.50
N THR A 65 -16.52 -3.93 8.40
CA THR A 65 -15.65 -5.12 8.39
C THR A 65 -14.64 -5.00 7.26
N ALA A 66 -13.42 -5.45 7.50
CA ALA A 66 -12.38 -5.39 6.50
C ALA A 66 -11.52 -6.66 6.50
N TYR A 67 -10.96 -6.99 5.34
CA TYR A 67 -9.96 -8.04 5.19
C TYR A 67 -8.95 -7.70 4.10
N ALA A 68 -7.76 -8.27 4.23
CA ALA A 68 -6.73 -8.19 3.22
C ALA A 68 -6.39 -9.59 2.67
N LYS A 69 -5.88 -9.63 1.44
CA LYS A 69 -5.22 -10.79 0.83
C LYS A 69 -3.93 -10.34 0.19
N MET A 70 -2.96 -11.24 0.06
CA MET A 70 -1.68 -10.93 -0.57
C MET A 70 -1.24 -12.02 -1.53
N LEU A 71 -0.53 -11.56 -2.56
CA LEU A 71 0.28 -12.37 -3.48
C LEU A 71 1.66 -11.70 -3.61
N TRP A 72 2.60 -12.39 -4.24
CA TRP A 72 3.91 -11.84 -4.53
C TRP A 72 4.50 -12.41 -5.82
N ASP A 73 5.42 -11.68 -6.43
CA ASP A 73 6.31 -12.17 -7.48
C ASP A 73 7.78 -11.78 -7.18
N ASP A 74 8.68 -11.96 -8.13
CA ASP A 74 10.10 -11.68 -7.92
C ASP A 74 10.41 -10.18 -7.76
N GLU A 75 9.45 -9.30 -8.11
CA GLU A 75 9.62 -7.86 -8.07
C GLU A 75 8.61 -7.15 -7.15
N ASN A 76 7.45 -7.74 -6.89
CA ASN A 76 6.35 -7.01 -6.26
C ASN A 76 5.64 -7.81 -5.16
N LEU A 77 5.11 -7.09 -4.18
CA LEU A 77 4.04 -7.53 -3.30
C LEU A 77 2.73 -6.98 -3.84
N TYR A 78 1.70 -7.81 -3.89
CA TYR A 78 0.34 -7.44 -4.29
C TYR A 78 -0.58 -7.53 -3.09
N ILE A 79 -1.47 -6.56 -2.93
CA ILE A 79 -2.44 -6.47 -1.85
C ILE A 79 -3.80 -6.25 -2.45
N LEU A 80 -4.77 -7.07 -2.05
CA LEU A 80 -6.19 -6.77 -2.12
C LEU A 80 -6.66 -6.43 -0.72
N PHE A 81 -7.32 -5.29 -0.53
CA PHE A 81 -7.94 -4.90 0.72
C PHE A 81 -9.40 -4.53 0.46
N VAL A 82 -10.32 -5.22 1.14
CA VAL A 82 -11.76 -5.04 0.98
C VAL A 82 -12.37 -4.62 2.29
N ALA A 83 -13.17 -3.58 2.26
CA ALA A 83 -13.99 -3.15 3.38
C ALA A 83 -15.48 -3.21 3.02
N THR A 84 -16.30 -3.67 3.96
CA THR A 84 -17.76 -3.49 3.93
C THR A 84 -18.10 -2.45 4.98
N ASP A 85 -18.71 -1.36 4.55
CA ASP A 85 -19.03 -0.22 5.37
C ASP A 85 -20.35 0.40 4.90
N ASN A 86 -21.32 0.51 5.79
CA ASN A 86 -22.63 1.08 5.51
C ASN A 86 -22.67 2.60 5.72
N THR A 87 -21.66 3.13 6.41
CA THR A 87 -21.58 4.55 6.79
C THR A 87 -20.32 5.13 6.12
N ARG A 88 -20.48 5.66 4.92
CA ARG A 88 -19.36 6.15 4.11
C ARG A 88 -19.35 7.67 4.10
N PHE A 89 -18.25 8.26 4.52
CA PHE A 89 -18.08 9.70 4.53
C PHE A 89 -16.99 10.16 3.57
N GLU A 90 -17.36 11.13 2.74
CA GLU A 90 -16.37 11.85 1.94
C GLU A 90 -15.39 12.58 2.85
N LYS A 91 -14.13 12.57 2.45
CA LYS A 91 -13.10 13.35 3.12
C LYS A 91 -13.48 14.82 3.10
N THR A 92 -13.65 15.36 4.29
CA THR A 92 -13.66 16.80 4.52
C THR A 92 -12.21 17.29 4.72
N GLU A 93 -11.96 18.41 5.29
CA GLU A 93 -10.60 18.83 5.64
C GLU A 93 -10.05 17.98 6.79
N GLY A 94 -8.82 17.52 6.71
CA GLY A 94 -8.18 16.81 7.82
C GLY A 94 -7.13 15.78 7.44
N GLN A 95 -6.82 14.91 8.42
CA GLN A 95 -5.84 13.84 8.26
C GLN A 95 -6.53 12.58 7.73
N LEU A 96 -5.90 11.86 6.80
CA LEU A 96 -6.45 10.66 6.16
C LEU A 96 -7.01 9.64 7.16
N HIS A 97 -6.29 9.33 8.21
CA HIS A 97 -6.71 8.36 9.24
C HIS A 97 -7.93 8.80 10.09
N ARG A 98 -8.53 9.95 9.81
CA ARG A 98 -9.77 10.40 10.46
C ARG A 98 -11.00 10.25 9.58
N GLN A 99 -10.82 9.64 8.42
CA GLN A 99 -11.84 9.33 7.44
C GLN A 99 -11.83 7.82 7.18
N ASP A 100 -12.74 7.33 6.36
CA ASP A 100 -12.68 5.97 5.86
C ASP A 100 -11.40 5.80 5.04
N CYS A 101 -10.49 4.99 5.56
CA CYS A 101 -9.14 4.93 5.04
C CYS A 101 -8.53 3.55 5.23
N TYR A 102 -7.85 3.05 4.20
CA TYR A 102 -6.98 1.90 4.35
C TYR A 102 -5.61 2.32 4.85
N GLU A 103 -5.07 1.56 5.77
CA GLU A 103 -3.72 1.74 6.28
C GLU A 103 -2.96 0.43 6.20
N VAL A 104 -1.78 0.45 5.58
CA VAL A 104 -0.91 -0.71 5.48
C VAL A 104 0.43 -0.37 6.11
N PHE A 105 0.84 -1.23 7.05
CA PHE A 105 2.05 -1.09 7.85
C PHE A 105 3.06 -2.13 7.40
N PHE A 106 4.31 -1.73 7.20
CA PHE A 106 5.38 -2.60 6.73
C PHE A 106 6.59 -2.59 7.66
N ASP A 107 7.13 -3.77 7.86
CA ASP A 107 8.44 -4.06 8.42
C ASP A 107 9.09 -5.13 7.53
N LEU A 108 9.60 -4.71 6.36
CA LEU A 108 10.04 -5.63 5.31
C LEU A 108 11.14 -6.59 5.75
N ASP A 109 11.94 -6.20 6.73
CA ASP A 109 13.00 -7.02 7.32
C ASP A 109 12.53 -7.81 8.56
N ASN A 110 11.24 -7.68 8.93
CA ASN A 110 10.60 -8.33 10.09
C ASN A 110 11.39 -8.16 11.41
N LYS A 111 11.88 -6.94 11.66
CA LYS A 111 12.70 -6.62 12.86
C LYS A 111 11.88 -6.51 14.14
N LYS A 112 10.59 -6.18 14.02
CA LYS A 112 9.65 -6.09 15.15
C LYS A 112 10.14 -5.15 16.27
N THR A 113 10.66 -3.98 15.89
CA THR A 113 11.08 -2.94 16.83
C THR A 113 9.88 -2.24 17.45
N GLU A 114 10.04 -1.70 18.66
CA GLU A 114 8.96 -0.96 19.34
C GLU A 114 8.73 0.45 18.78
N THR A 115 9.60 0.90 17.90
CA THR A 115 9.49 2.18 17.18
C THR A 115 9.99 2.01 15.75
N TYR A 116 9.55 2.88 14.83
CA TYR A 116 10.06 2.92 13.44
C TYR A 116 11.51 3.45 13.42
N SER A 117 12.45 2.61 13.79
CA SER A 117 13.88 2.96 13.94
C SER A 117 14.79 2.20 12.98
N GLU A 118 14.28 1.19 12.31
CA GLU A 118 15.04 0.36 11.38
C GLU A 118 14.72 0.71 9.93
N PRO A 119 15.66 0.49 8.99
CA PRO A 119 15.37 0.54 7.57
C PRO A 119 14.20 -0.36 7.18
N ASN A 120 13.50 0.00 6.11
CA ASN A 120 12.41 -0.80 5.54
C ASN A 120 11.15 -0.89 6.42
N GLN A 121 11.02 -0.03 7.43
CA GLN A 121 9.81 0.15 8.22
C GLN A 121 9.08 1.41 7.80
N PHE A 122 7.87 1.28 7.26
CA PHE A 122 7.05 2.37 6.79
C PHE A 122 5.57 2.02 6.80
N ARG A 123 4.72 2.99 6.53
CA ARG A 123 3.29 2.79 6.32
C ARG A 123 2.77 3.71 5.22
N PHE A 124 1.70 3.31 4.58
CA PHE A 124 0.90 4.20 3.74
C PHE A 124 -0.57 4.14 4.12
N LEU A 125 -1.26 5.24 3.84
CA LEU A 125 -2.69 5.40 4.00
C LEU A 125 -3.29 5.68 2.62
N TYR A 126 -4.44 5.13 2.35
CA TYR A 126 -5.16 5.32 1.10
C TYR A 126 -6.63 5.63 1.36
N ASP A 127 -7.04 6.81 0.94
CA ASP A 127 -8.43 7.24 0.94
C ASP A 127 -9.04 6.96 -0.44
N ILE A 128 -10.09 6.12 -0.47
CA ILE A 128 -10.71 5.68 -1.72
C ILE A 128 -11.60 6.76 -2.32
N ILE A 129 -12.20 7.58 -1.49
CA ILE A 129 -13.13 8.65 -1.92
C ILE A 129 -12.37 9.76 -2.65
N THR A 130 -11.12 10.00 -2.24
CA THR A 130 -10.19 10.91 -2.92
C THR A 130 -8.92 10.16 -3.36
N PRO A 131 -9.00 9.32 -4.39
CA PRO A 131 -7.97 8.33 -4.70
C PRO A 131 -6.59 8.88 -5.05
N LEU A 132 -6.43 10.18 -5.16
CA LEU A 132 -5.15 10.84 -5.40
C LEU A 132 -4.38 11.17 -4.10
N GLU A 133 -4.98 10.96 -2.94
CA GLU A 133 -4.34 11.24 -1.66
C GLU A 133 -3.83 9.97 -0.98
N THR A 134 -2.61 9.59 -1.32
CA THR A 134 -1.87 8.56 -0.60
C THR A 134 -0.94 9.22 0.40
N GLY A 135 -1.16 8.94 1.69
CA GLY A 135 -0.30 9.42 2.75
C GLY A 135 0.81 8.43 3.07
N MET A 136 2.06 8.82 2.88
CA MET A 136 3.21 8.03 3.34
C MET A 136 3.72 8.56 4.68
N ARG A 137 4.24 7.67 5.52
CA ARG A 137 4.85 8.00 6.82
C ARG A 137 6.14 7.23 7.01
N ASN A 138 7.05 7.77 7.82
CA ASN A 138 8.35 7.19 8.15
C ASN A 138 9.26 7.05 6.90
N LEU A 139 9.32 8.09 6.08
CA LEU A 139 9.96 8.08 4.77
C LEU A 139 11.49 8.04 4.82
N ASP A 140 12.11 8.39 5.94
CA ASP A 140 13.56 8.39 6.09
C ASP A 140 14.16 6.98 6.09
N ASN A 141 13.31 5.96 6.22
CA ASN A 141 13.70 4.57 6.36
C ASN A 141 13.53 3.73 5.07
N ILE A 142 13.17 4.35 3.96
CA ILE A 142 12.93 3.69 2.66
C ILE A 142 13.55 4.48 1.51
N ALA A 143 13.42 3.99 0.29
CA ALA A 143 13.95 4.62 -0.91
C ALA A 143 13.46 6.07 -1.09
N GLU A 144 14.28 6.89 -1.73
CA GLU A 144 13.90 8.24 -2.13
C GLU A 144 12.71 8.17 -3.12
N ASN A 145 11.74 9.08 -2.98
CA ASN A 145 10.51 9.12 -3.78
C ASN A 145 9.72 7.79 -3.76
N PRO A 146 9.30 7.29 -2.60
CA PRO A 146 8.75 5.95 -2.46
C PRO A 146 7.45 5.73 -3.26
N LEU A 147 6.67 6.77 -3.54
CA LEU A 147 5.42 6.67 -4.30
C LEU A 147 5.62 6.15 -5.73
N GLN A 148 6.81 6.29 -6.32
CA GLN A 148 7.10 5.70 -7.63
C GLN A 148 7.15 4.17 -7.63
N TYR A 149 7.23 3.55 -6.46
CA TYR A 149 7.27 2.10 -6.25
C TYR A 149 5.94 1.52 -5.78
N ILE A 150 4.90 2.33 -5.72
CA ILE A 150 3.55 1.94 -5.30
C ILE A 150 2.58 2.31 -6.42
N GLU A 151 1.80 1.33 -6.86
CA GLU A 151 0.64 1.53 -7.71
C GLU A 151 -0.61 1.12 -6.92
N ILE A 152 -1.66 1.93 -6.96
CA ILE A 152 -2.89 1.69 -6.21
C ILE A 152 -4.07 2.01 -7.12
N ALA A 153 -5.07 1.13 -7.09
CA ALA A 153 -6.39 1.37 -7.63
C ALA A 153 -7.45 1.10 -6.55
N GLY A 154 -8.41 1.99 -6.42
CA GLY A 154 -9.50 1.85 -5.48
C GLY A 154 -10.84 2.09 -6.14
N VAL A 155 -11.85 1.32 -5.73
CA VAL A 155 -13.21 1.40 -6.25
C VAL A 155 -14.20 1.37 -5.10
N GLU A 156 -15.15 2.30 -5.12
CA GLU A 156 -16.32 2.26 -4.27
C GLU A 156 -17.30 1.21 -4.80
N THR A 157 -17.83 0.38 -3.90
CA THR A 157 -18.82 -0.65 -4.22
C THR A 157 -20.19 -0.30 -3.63
N ALA A 158 -21.19 -1.12 -3.87
CA ALA A 158 -22.51 -0.92 -3.28
C ALA A 158 -22.50 -0.99 -1.74
N THR A 159 -21.53 -1.69 -1.14
CA THR A 159 -21.50 -1.99 0.30
C THR A 159 -20.20 -1.57 0.98
N GLY A 160 -19.33 -0.85 0.32
CA GLY A 160 -18.02 -0.45 0.88
C GLY A 160 -17.01 -0.17 -0.21
N TYR A 161 -15.80 -0.68 -0.02
CA TYR A 161 -14.65 -0.31 -0.84
C TYR A 161 -13.77 -1.51 -1.18
N VAL A 162 -13.12 -1.44 -2.34
CA VAL A 162 -12.04 -2.34 -2.75
C VAL A 162 -10.80 -1.52 -3.06
N MET A 163 -9.64 -1.94 -2.57
CA MET A 163 -8.34 -1.39 -2.93
C MET A 163 -7.44 -2.51 -3.41
N GLU A 164 -6.79 -2.32 -4.54
CA GLU A 164 -5.64 -3.10 -4.96
C GLU A 164 -4.38 -2.26 -4.96
N ALA A 165 -3.29 -2.86 -4.53
CA ALA A 165 -1.99 -2.20 -4.53
C ALA A 165 -0.88 -3.15 -4.98
N ARG A 166 0.09 -2.59 -5.73
CA ARG A 166 1.37 -3.23 -6.08
C ARG A 166 2.50 -2.43 -5.46
N ILE A 167 3.36 -3.09 -4.70
CA ILE A 167 4.52 -2.50 -4.06
C ILE A 167 5.78 -3.16 -4.60
N ASN A 168 6.57 -2.42 -5.38
CA ASN A 168 7.83 -2.92 -5.94
C ASN A 168 8.92 -3.01 -4.85
N TYR A 169 9.71 -4.08 -4.85
CA TYR A 169 10.76 -4.31 -3.86
C TYR A 169 11.80 -3.17 -3.76
N LYS A 170 11.96 -2.37 -4.82
CA LYS A 170 12.90 -1.23 -4.85
C LYS A 170 12.56 -0.10 -3.88
N ILE A 171 11.37 -0.16 -3.24
CA ILE A 171 11.03 0.72 -2.12
C ILE A 171 11.94 0.47 -0.92
N GLY A 172 12.46 -0.74 -0.76
CA GLY A 172 13.36 -1.12 0.31
C GLY A 172 14.79 -0.63 0.09
N LEU A 173 15.51 -0.46 1.19
CA LEU A 173 16.93 -0.09 1.25
C LEU A 173 17.84 -1.33 1.38
N ASN A 174 19.14 -1.12 1.36
CA ASN A 174 20.16 -2.16 1.63
C ASN A 174 20.08 -3.38 0.70
N ASN A 175 19.81 -3.14 -0.60
CA ASN A 175 19.62 -4.20 -1.60
C ASN A 175 18.48 -5.19 -1.25
N PHE A 176 17.44 -4.68 -0.60
CA PHE A 176 16.25 -5.47 -0.31
C PHE A 176 15.72 -6.17 -1.58
N LYS A 177 15.32 -7.42 -1.45
CA LYS A 177 14.71 -8.22 -2.53
C LYS A 177 13.73 -9.21 -1.93
N LEU A 178 12.69 -9.49 -2.69
CA LEU A 178 11.75 -10.56 -2.35
C LEU A 178 12.39 -11.90 -2.71
N VAL A 179 12.37 -12.84 -1.78
CA VAL A 179 12.87 -14.20 -1.98
C VAL A 179 11.96 -15.21 -1.27
N GLU A 180 11.90 -16.40 -1.81
CA GLU A 180 11.14 -17.50 -1.20
C GLU A 180 11.59 -17.75 0.24
N ASN A 181 10.62 -18.09 1.11
CA ASN A 181 10.76 -18.27 2.56
C ASN A 181 11.12 -17.01 3.35
N MET A 182 11.13 -15.83 2.71
CA MET A 182 11.30 -14.57 3.41
C MET A 182 10.16 -14.33 4.37
N LEU A 183 10.48 -13.81 5.56
CA LEU A 183 9.52 -13.32 6.54
C LEU A 183 9.44 -11.80 6.46
N ILE A 184 8.23 -11.27 6.40
CA ILE A 184 7.93 -9.84 6.35
C ILE A 184 6.96 -9.52 7.48
N GLY A 185 7.22 -8.46 8.23
CA GLY A 185 6.28 -7.86 9.16
C GLY A 185 5.29 -6.98 8.41
N ILE A 186 4.00 -7.20 8.63
CA ILE A 186 2.93 -6.41 7.99
C ILE A 186 1.72 -6.34 8.91
N ASP A 187 0.95 -5.28 8.80
CA ASP A 187 -0.40 -5.20 9.32
C ASP A 187 -1.30 -4.40 8.38
N PHE A 188 -2.58 -4.62 8.51
CA PHE A 188 -3.62 -3.93 7.77
C PHE A 188 -4.55 -3.25 8.75
N GLY A 189 -4.91 -2.00 8.49
CA GLY A 189 -5.87 -1.24 9.26
C GLY A 189 -6.95 -0.66 8.37
N TYR A 190 -8.19 -0.72 8.83
CA TYR A 190 -9.30 0.05 8.29
C TYR A 190 -9.72 1.09 9.33
N ASP A 191 -9.49 2.34 9.01
CA ASP A 191 -10.00 3.48 9.76
C ASP A 191 -11.42 3.74 9.33
N ASP A 192 -12.33 3.83 10.28
CA ASP A 192 -13.76 4.06 10.06
C ASP A 192 -14.21 5.33 10.76
N ASN A 193 -14.93 6.16 10.00
CA ASN A 193 -15.58 7.38 10.48
C ASN A 193 -17.09 7.26 10.35
N THR A 194 -17.79 6.94 11.43
CA THR A 194 -19.24 6.78 11.45
C THR A 194 -20.00 8.09 11.65
N THR A 195 -19.33 9.23 11.81
CA THR A 195 -19.94 10.49 12.21
C THR A 195 -19.99 11.54 11.10
N GLY A 196 -19.13 11.44 10.09
CA GLY A 196 -18.92 12.48 9.08
C GLY A 196 -18.14 13.70 9.58
N GLU A 197 -17.73 13.70 10.86
CA GLU A 197 -16.84 14.71 11.41
C GLU A 197 -15.38 14.33 11.15
N ASN A 198 -14.44 15.25 11.32
CA ASN A 198 -13.01 14.98 11.18
C ASN A 198 -12.45 14.21 12.40
N VAL A 199 -12.99 13.02 12.63
CA VAL A 199 -12.61 12.14 13.74
C VAL A 199 -12.79 10.67 13.34
N ARG A 200 -11.74 9.87 13.58
CA ARG A 200 -11.84 8.41 13.45
C ARG A 200 -12.68 7.85 14.57
N THR A 201 -13.72 7.07 14.25
CA THR A 201 -14.54 6.35 15.23
C THR A 201 -13.77 5.12 15.75
N GLY A 202 -13.23 4.31 14.84
CA GLY A 202 -12.45 3.14 15.19
C GLY A 202 -11.42 2.79 14.13
N GLN A 203 -10.41 2.00 14.55
CA GLN A 203 -9.48 1.35 13.63
C GLN A 203 -9.48 -0.14 13.88
N GLN A 204 -9.94 -0.90 12.90
CA GLN A 204 -9.87 -2.35 12.91
C GLN A 204 -8.59 -2.81 12.23
N THR A 205 -7.87 -3.75 12.84
CA THR A 205 -6.59 -4.24 12.34
C THR A 205 -6.55 -5.76 12.23
N TRP A 206 -5.68 -6.27 11.33
CA TRP A 206 -5.51 -7.71 11.17
C TRP A 206 -4.81 -8.34 12.37
N ASN A 207 -3.63 -7.87 12.75
CA ASN A 207 -2.82 -8.49 13.81
C ASN A 207 -2.81 -7.71 15.10
N ALA A 208 -2.63 -6.40 15.06
CA ALA A 208 -2.61 -5.57 16.24
C ALA A 208 -3.97 -5.58 16.96
N ASP A 209 -3.93 -5.56 18.30
CA ASP A 209 -5.12 -5.46 19.15
C ASP A 209 -4.75 -4.68 20.43
N GLY A 210 -5.60 -3.75 20.83
CA GLY A 210 -5.40 -2.90 22.00
C GLY A 210 -4.36 -1.78 21.85
N ALA A 211 -3.63 -1.72 20.72
CA ALA A 211 -2.65 -0.67 20.43
C ALA A 211 -2.41 -0.54 18.92
N GLU A 212 -2.04 0.66 18.47
CA GLU A 212 -1.84 0.97 17.06
C GLU A 212 -0.45 0.55 16.55
N PRO A 213 -0.36 -0.17 15.41
CA PRO A 213 0.92 -0.46 14.76
C PRO A 213 1.58 0.78 14.18
N SER A 214 0.85 1.88 14.06
CA SER A 214 1.31 3.17 13.53
C SER A 214 2.52 3.77 14.27
N GLY A 215 2.69 3.43 15.54
CA GLY A 215 3.83 3.84 16.38
C GLY A 215 4.74 2.70 16.79
N ASN A 216 4.33 1.44 16.58
CA ASN A 216 5.01 0.27 17.13
C ASN A 216 5.00 -0.92 16.15
N PRO A 217 6.04 -1.08 15.31
CA PRO A 217 6.17 -2.20 14.37
C PRO A 217 6.14 -3.59 15.02
N SER A 218 6.44 -3.73 16.32
CA SER A 218 6.39 -5.03 17.01
C SER A 218 5.00 -5.64 17.08
N LEU A 219 3.96 -4.81 16.89
CA LEU A 219 2.56 -5.24 16.89
C LEU A 219 2.11 -5.84 15.55
N MET A 220 2.86 -5.65 14.47
CA MET A 220 2.53 -6.20 13.16
C MET A 220 2.54 -7.73 13.18
N GLY A 221 1.72 -8.35 12.33
CA GLY A 221 1.76 -9.77 12.04
C GLY A 221 3.00 -10.16 11.23
N THR A 222 3.11 -11.44 10.91
CA THR A 222 4.21 -11.96 10.08
C THR A 222 3.64 -12.77 8.94
N ILE A 223 4.09 -12.49 7.72
CA ILE A 223 3.82 -13.28 6.53
C ILE A 223 5.10 -13.98 6.08
N ARG A 224 4.93 -15.08 5.33
CA ARG A 224 6.01 -15.80 4.67
C ARG A 224 5.74 -15.91 3.18
N LEU A 225 6.69 -15.54 2.35
CA LEU A 225 6.63 -15.71 0.92
C LEU A 225 6.88 -17.18 0.55
N ILE A 226 5.94 -17.81 -0.15
CA ILE A 226 6.08 -19.21 -0.58
C ILE A 226 5.86 -19.34 -2.08
N ASN A 227 6.54 -20.32 -2.70
CA ASN A 227 6.27 -20.76 -4.04
C ASN A 227 5.38 -22.01 -4.00
N VAL A 228 4.33 -22.03 -4.82
CA VAL A 228 3.40 -23.14 -4.90
C VAL A 228 3.19 -23.47 -6.37
N ASP A 229 3.40 -24.74 -6.75
CA ASP A 229 3.19 -25.19 -8.12
C ASP A 229 1.72 -25.08 -8.53
N GLY A 230 1.48 -24.72 -9.79
CA GLY A 230 0.14 -24.69 -10.37
C GLY A 230 -0.69 -23.43 -10.08
N MET A 231 -0.08 -22.36 -9.53
CA MET A 231 -0.75 -21.07 -9.46
C MET A 231 -0.98 -20.51 -10.87
N PRO A 232 -2.19 -19.98 -11.15
CA PRO A 232 -2.43 -19.26 -12.41
C PRO A 232 -1.45 -18.09 -12.53
N GLN A 233 -1.01 -17.82 -13.75
CA GLN A 233 -0.23 -16.61 -14.06
C GLN A 233 -1.14 -15.69 -14.88
N ILE A 234 -1.24 -14.43 -14.49
CA ILE A 234 -1.85 -13.41 -15.33
C ILE A 234 -0.71 -12.83 -16.18
N GLU A 235 -0.81 -13.04 -17.49
CA GLU A 235 0.08 -12.36 -18.42
C GLU A 235 -0.39 -10.90 -18.55
N GLU A 236 0.46 -9.94 -18.23
CA GLU A 236 0.17 -8.55 -18.56
C GLU A 236 -0.10 -8.47 -20.07
N PRO A 237 -1.18 -7.79 -20.52
CA PRO A 237 -1.41 -7.62 -21.94
C PRO A 237 -0.17 -6.99 -22.56
N GLU A 238 0.39 -7.69 -23.56
CA GLU A 238 1.54 -7.19 -24.32
C GLU A 238 1.17 -5.81 -24.87
N VAL A 239 1.79 -4.76 -24.35
CA VAL A 239 1.61 -3.41 -24.85
C VAL A 239 2.17 -3.42 -26.26
N GLU A 240 1.29 -3.50 -27.28
CA GLU A 240 1.72 -3.34 -28.68
C GLU A 240 2.58 -2.08 -28.76
N ALA A 241 3.85 -2.28 -29.11
CA ALA A 241 4.74 -1.16 -29.35
C ALA A 241 4.05 -0.22 -30.35
N PRO A 242 4.03 1.10 -30.12
CA PRO A 242 3.41 2.04 -31.04
C PRO A 242 3.91 1.75 -32.46
N ALA A 243 3.00 1.46 -33.38
CA ALA A 243 3.33 1.17 -34.77
C ALA A 243 4.28 2.27 -35.25
N GLU A 244 5.49 1.90 -35.68
CA GLU A 244 6.42 2.84 -36.28
C GLU A 244 5.70 3.52 -37.45
N THR A 245 5.29 4.76 -37.23
CA THR A 245 4.79 5.60 -38.30
C THR A 245 5.96 5.86 -39.24
N THR A 246 6.01 5.10 -40.34
CA THR A 246 6.94 5.40 -41.43
C THR A 246 6.74 6.87 -41.82
N PRO A 247 7.80 7.67 -41.85
CA PRO A 247 7.70 9.06 -42.24
C PRO A 247 7.10 9.13 -43.66
N PRO A 248 6.17 10.05 -43.96
CA PRO A 248 5.62 10.17 -45.31
C PRO A 248 6.75 10.43 -46.27
N THR A 249 6.83 9.59 -47.32
CA THR A 249 7.80 9.74 -48.41
C THR A 249 7.55 11.09 -49.08
N THR A 250 8.40 12.05 -48.78
CA THR A 250 8.36 13.37 -49.43
C THR A 250 8.85 13.19 -50.87
N THR A 251 7.92 13.13 -51.80
CA THR A 251 8.26 13.31 -53.23
C THR A 251 8.83 14.70 -53.39
N ALA A 252 10.10 14.76 -53.80
CA ALA A 252 10.79 16.02 -54.07
C ALA A 252 10.05 16.81 -55.19
N PRO A 253 9.77 18.11 -54.99
CA PRO A 253 9.25 18.93 -56.05
C PRO A 253 10.30 19.15 -57.13
N THR A 254 9.92 18.94 -58.37
CA THR A 254 10.72 19.26 -59.55
C THR A 254 11.05 20.78 -59.56
N ALA A 255 12.34 21.09 -59.66
CA ALA A 255 12.82 22.48 -59.64
C ALA A 255 12.33 23.27 -60.86
N PRO A 256 11.86 24.51 -60.68
CA PRO A 256 11.71 25.48 -61.76
C PRO A 256 13.12 26.07 -62.07
N GLN A 257 13.46 26.13 -63.33
CA GLN A 257 14.65 26.86 -63.82
C GLN A 257 14.35 28.40 -63.81
N THR A 258 15.42 29.11 -63.52
CA THR A 258 15.74 30.53 -63.76
C THR A 258 15.48 31.52 -62.63
N GLY A 259 16.58 32.10 -62.16
CA GLY A 259 16.84 33.54 -61.99
C GLY A 259 16.39 34.19 -60.70
N ASP A 260 17.31 34.39 -59.87
CA ASP A 260 17.65 35.54 -59.02
C ASP A 260 18.06 35.13 -57.59
N ALA A 261 19.26 35.60 -57.28
CA ALA A 261 19.90 35.33 -55.98
C ALA A 261 19.20 36.16 -54.86
N PHE A 262 18.58 35.44 -53.92
CA PHE A 262 18.30 36.00 -52.59
C PHE A 262 18.94 35.12 -51.53
N ILE A 263 19.89 35.70 -50.81
CA ILE A 263 20.53 35.10 -49.65
C ILE A 263 19.52 35.13 -48.50
N VAL A 264 18.99 33.97 -48.07
CA VAL A 264 18.20 33.83 -46.85
C VAL A 264 19.10 33.17 -45.78
N LEU A 265 19.43 33.98 -44.79
CA LEU A 265 20.15 33.51 -43.57
C LEU A 265 19.19 32.68 -42.73
N LEU A 266 19.37 31.37 -42.67
CA LEU A 266 18.61 30.50 -41.78
C LEU A 266 19.30 30.49 -40.40
N ALA A 267 18.66 31.16 -39.41
CA ALA A 267 18.98 31.04 -38.01
C ALA A 267 18.34 29.73 -37.48
N VAL A 268 19.15 28.78 -37.11
CA VAL A 268 18.71 27.57 -36.41
C VAL A 268 18.53 27.95 -34.92
N LEU A 269 17.27 28.08 -34.48
CA LEU A 269 16.94 28.14 -33.06
C LEU A 269 16.62 26.73 -32.56
N GLY A 270 17.52 26.19 -31.77
CA GLY A 270 17.26 24.98 -31.01
C GLY A 270 16.24 25.26 -29.89
N VAL A 271 15.16 24.51 -29.89
CA VAL A 271 14.17 24.52 -28.81
C VAL A 271 14.51 23.36 -27.87
N SER A 272 15.10 23.69 -26.72
CA SER A 272 15.16 22.79 -25.59
C SER A 272 14.41 23.44 -24.44
N GLY A 273 13.49 22.69 -23.84
CA GLY A 273 13.00 22.94 -22.48
C GLY A 273 11.63 23.61 -22.33
N LEU A 274 10.62 22.78 -22.18
CA LEU A 274 9.33 23.19 -21.62
C LEU A 274 9.47 23.29 -20.09
N GLY A 275 9.69 24.51 -19.59
CA GLY A 275 9.50 24.84 -18.19
C GLY A 275 8.06 25.33 -17.98
N VAL A 276 7.30 24.60 -17.19
CA VAL A 276 5.98 25.03 -16.74
C VAL A 276 6.15 25.97 -15.57
N THR A 277 5.86 27.25 -15.77
CA THR A 277 5.88 28.26 -14.71
C THR A 277 4.47 28.41 -14.15
N PHE A 278 4.25 28.01 -12.90
CA PHE A 278 3.03 28.32 -12.17
C PHE A 278 3.06 29.77 -11.69
N ILE A 279 2.15 30.59 -12.20
CA ILE A 279 1.91 31.96 -11.74
C ILE A 279 0.89 31.91 -10.59
N ALA A 280 1.36 32.07 -9.37
CA ALA A 280 0.51 32.26 -8.20
C ALA A 280 -0.08 33.69 -8.20
N LYS A 281 -1.39 33.80 -8.36
CA LYS A 281 -2.13 35.05 -8.28
C LYS A 281 -2.49 35.33 -6.81
N ARG A 282 -1.73 36.18 -6.13
CA ARG A 282 -2.12 36.76 -4.83
C ARG A 282 -3.35 37.65 -5.01
N ARG A 283 -4.46 37.33 -4.35
CA ARG A 283 -5.52 38.30 -4.05
C ARG A 283 -5.26 38.86 -2.64
N LYS A 284 -5.11 40.20 -2.59
CA LYS A 284 -5.28 41.01 -1.38
C LYS A 284 -6.77 41.32 -1.24
N VAL A 285 -7.34 41.05 -0.15
CA VAL A 285 -8.10 41.92 0.78
C VAL A 285 -8.29 41.13 2.07
#